data_13cff97e6212ea5505596cc71b092912
#
_entry.id   13cff97e6212ea5505596cc71b092912
#
_cell.length_a   1.000
_cell.length_b   1.000
_cell.length_c   1.000
_cell.angle_alpha   90.00
_cell.angle_beta   90.00
_cell.angle_gamma   90.00
#
_symmetry.space_group_name_H-M   'P 1'
#
loop_
_entity.id
_entity.type
_entity.pdbx_description
1 polymer ?
#
loop_
_entity_poly.entity_id
_entity_poly.type
_entity_poly.pdbx_seq_one_letter_code
_entity_poly.pdbx_strand_id
1 'polypeptide(L)'
;PGYAIAHENLGDVHGMLAARIDRLDAEEKGLLQTLAVIGKRFSLSLAKQVAALPEETLLTLLARLQAGEFLYEQVAFPESLYTFKHALNQEVAYNSLLVEQRKVLHERTARAIETDCCREGAEQTLEEQCAELAYHYGRSGNVTKAVDFLERAGEQALQRAARFEAVEHFSDALQLLHSQPDTPERRWEELRLLLARGGSLAAMKGYRHREVEEIFTQVLTLSQQVEESPELLPVLMGFSRFAMVRG
;
A
#
# COMPACT_ATOMS: atom_id res chain seq x y z
N PRO A 1 -1.99 -27.78 24.89
CA PRO A 1 -0.54 -27.70 25.15
C PRO A 1 0.28 -27.28 23.94
N GLY A 2 -0.12 -27.63 22.70
CA GLY A 2 0.67 -27.33 21.47
C GLY A 2 0.76 -25.84 21.07
N TYR A 3 -0.19 -25.00 21.44
CA TYR A 3 -0.19 -23.56 21.09
C TYR A 3 0.81 -22.73 21.91
N ALA A 4 1.08 -23.10 23.16
CA ALA A 4 2.04 -22.38 24.02
C ALA A 4 3.49 -22.57 23.55
N ILE A 5 3.86 -23.77 23.11
CA ILE A 5 5.22 -24.12 22.65
C ILE A 5 5.57 -23.40 21.34
N ALA A 6 4.59 -23.15 20.47
CA ALA A 6 4.82 -22.45 19.20
C ALA A 6 5.13 -20.95 19.42
N HIS A 7 4.56 -20.31 20.42
CA HIS A 7 4.82 -18.90 20.75
C HIS A 7 6.19 -18.69 21.45
N GLU A 8 6.64 -19.60 22.31
CA GLU A 8 7.97 -19.55 22.92
C GLU A 8 9.08 -19.68 21.87
N ASN A 9 8.96 -20.63 20.94
CA ASN A 9 9.96 -20.83 19.88
C ASN A 9 10.05 -19.64 18.91
N LEU A 10 8.95 -18.94 18.63
CA LEU A 10 8.96 -17.76 17.77
C LEU A 10 9.68 -16.56 18.43
N GLY A 11 9.51 -16.36 19.75
CA GLY A 11 10.22 -15.32 20.50
C GLY A 11 11.73 -15.51 20.49
N ASP A 12 12.20 -16.75 20.66
CA ASP A 12 13.62 -17.09 20.61
C ASP A 12 14.26 -16.87 19.24
N VAL A 13 13.53 -17.20 18.15
CA VAL A 13 14.01 -16.99 16.78
C VAL A 13 14.09 -15.50 16.44
N HIS A 14 13.09 -14.70 16.85
CA HIS A 14 13.13 -13.24 16.69
C HIS A 14 14.33 -12.62 17.43
N GLY A 15 14.57 -13.03 18.67
CA GLY A 15 15.70 -12.56 19.47
C GLY A 15 17.06 -12.89 18.84
N MET A 16 17.22 -14.12 18.32
CA MET A 16 18.44 -14.52 17.63
C MET A 16 18.68 -13.73 16.34
N LEU A 17 17.61 -13.47 15.57
CA LEU A 17 17.71 -12.67 14.34
C LEU A 17 18.02 -11.21 14.64
N ALA A 18 17.38 -10.63 15.64
CA ALA A 18 17.68 -9.27 16.10
C ALA A 18 19.16 -9.14 16.52
N ALA A 19 19.68 -10.10 17.30
CA ALA A 19 21.08 -10.13 17.68
C ALA A 19 22.04 -10.31 16.49
N ARG A 20 21.64 -11.03 15.44
CA ARG A 20 22.43 -11.13 14.19
C ARG A 20 22.45 -9.80 13.44
N ILE A 21 21.31 -9.10 13.34
CA ILE A 21 21.18 -7.79 12.70
C ILE A 21 21.98 -6.74 13.49
N ASP A 22 22.00 -6.82 14.83
CA ASP A 22 22.77 -5.91 15.68
C ASP A 22 24.27 -6.08 15.58
N ARG A 23 24.75 -7.20 15.05
CA ARG A 23 26.20 -7.46 14.79
C ARG A 23 26.66 -6.93 13.43
N LEU A 24 25.75 -6.56 12.53
CA LEU A 24 26.10 -5.92 11.27
C LEU A 24 26.75 -4.55 11.55
N ASP A 25 27.65 -4.13 10.66
CA ASP A 25 28.11 -2.76 10.73
C ASP A 25 26.98 -1.76 10.46
N ALA A 26 27.21 -0.49 10.76
CA ALA A 26 26.17 0.53 10.66
C ALA A 26 25.63 0.71 9.22
N GLU A 27 26.49 0.53 8.20
CA GLU A 27 26.12 0.68 6.79
C GLU A 27 25.34 -0.54 6.31
N GLU A 28 25.78 -1.73 6.65
CA GLU A 28 25.09 -3.00 6.35
C GLU A 28 23.69 -3.03 6.99
N LYS A 29 23.60 -2.67 8.28
CA LYS A 29 22.34 -2.59 9.02
C LYS A 29 21.40 -1.55 8.42
N GLY A 30 21.90 -0.35 8.11
CA GLY A 30 21.12 0.72 7.49
C GLY A 30 20.58 0.31 6.11
N LEU A 31 21.40 -0.35 5.30
CA LEU A 31 20.94 -0.88 4.00
C LEU A 31 19.89 -1.99 4.20
N LEU A 32 20.14 -2.98 5.07
CA LEU A 32 19.18 -4.07 5.32
C LEU A 32 17.82 -3.54 5.79
N GLN A 33 17.81 -2.53 6.65
CA GLN A 33 16.61 -1.83 7.11
C GLN A 33 15.89 -1.12 5.97
N THR A 34 16.63 -0.43 5.11
CA THR A 34 16.08 0.25 3.91
C THR A 34 15.43 -0.75 2.97
N LEU A 35 16.11 -1.85 2.65
CA LEU A 35 15.60 -2.92 1.79
C LEU A 35 14.37 -3.61 2.41
N ALA A 36 14.31 -3.74 3.73
CA ALA A 36 13.15 -4.31 4.43
C ALA A 36 11.88 -3.46 4.25
N VAL A 37 12.00 -2.15 4.06
CA VAL A 37 10.87 -1.25 3.76
C VAL A 37 10.40 -1.42 2.32
N ILE A 38 11.32 -1.61 1.36
CA ILE A 38 10.95 -1.84 -0.05
C ILE A 38 10.04 -3.07 -0.15
N GLY A 39 10.42 -4.18 0.49
CA GLY A 39 9.60 -5.38 0.49
C GLY A 39 10.43 -6.66 0.52
N LYS A 40 9.74 -7.79 0.39
CA LYS A 40 10.38 -9.12 0.43
C LYS A 40 11.28 -9.35 -0.80
N ARG A 41 10.88 -8.82 -1.95
CA ARG A 41 11.57 -8.97 -3.24
C ARG A 41 11.64 -7.60 -3.90
N PHE A 42 12.77 -7.27 -4.47
CA PHE A 42 13.02 -5.97 -5.11
C PHE A 42 14.09 -6.08 -6.20
N SER A 43 14.06 -5.14 -7.14
CA SER A 43 15.06 -5.03 -8.19
C SER A 43 16.30 -4.24 -7.72
N LEU A 44 17.43 -4.41 -8.41
CA LEU A 44 18.62 -3.62 -8.14
C LEU A 44 18.38 -2.14 -8.40
N SER A 45 17.63 -1.79 -9.44
CA SER A 45 17.33 -0.39 -9.79
C SER A 45 16.54 0.30 -8.69
N LEU A 46 15.49 -0.36 -8.15
CA LEU A 46 14.70 0.16 -7.05
C LEU A 46 15.54 0.32 -5.77
N ALA A 47 16.35 -0.70 -5.44
CA ALA A 47 17.25 -0.64 -4.29
C ALA A 47 18.22 0.55 -4.40
N LYS A 48 18.78 0.82 -5.59
CA LYS A 48 19.69 1.94 -5.86
C LYS A 48 19.00 3.30 -5.64
N GLN A 49 17.78 3.48 -6.12
CA GLN A 49 17.04 4.73 -5.95
C GLN A 49 16.64 4.98 -4.50
N VAL A 50 16.19 3.93 -3.80
CA VAL A 50 15.72 4.07 -2.41
C VAL A 50 16.88 4.20 -1.44
N ALA A 51 17.96 3.44 -1.58
CA ALA A 51 19.15 3.53 -0.73
C ALA A 51 19.90 4.85 -0.93
N ALA A 52 19.85 5.43 -2.15
CA ALA A 52 20.57 6.65 -2.51
C ALA A 52 22.09 6.58 -2.20
N LEU A 53 22.68 5.40 -2.43
CA LEU A 53 24.11 5.12 -2.28
C LEU A 53 24.81 5.08 -3.64
N PRO A 54 26.11 5.34 -3.69
CA PRO A 54 26.94 5.06 -4.87
C PRO A 54 26.81 3.57 -5.25
N GLU A 55 26.75 3.29 -6.52
CA GLU A 55 26.50 1.92 -7.03
C GLU A 55 27.51 0.90 -6.52
N GLU A 56 28.80 1.27 -6.53
CA GLU A 56 29.89 0.40 -6.05
C GLU A 56 29.74 0.06 -4.55
N THR A 57 29.34 1.06 -3.75
CA THR A 57 29.08 0.87 -2.32
C THR A 57 27.86 -0.03 -2.11
N LEU A 58 26.78 0.22 -2.86
CA LEU A 58 25.56 -0.60 -2.79
C LEU A 58 25.87 -2.07 -3.13
N LEU A 59 26.54 -2.34 -4.23
CA LEU A 59 26.90 -3.69 -4.65
C LEU A 59 27.79 -4.40 -3.62
N THR A 60 28.74 -3.67 -3.03
CA THR A 60 29.61 -4.21 -1.97
C THR A 60 28.80 -4.61 -0.74
N LEU A 61 27.88 -3.75 -0.30
CA LEU A 61 27.03 -4.02 0.86
C LEU A 61 26.03 -5.17 0.58
N LEU A 62 25.45 -5.22 -0.63
CA LEU A 62 24.59 -6.33 -1.04
C LEU A 62 25.34 -7.65 -1.01
N ALA A 63 26.58 -7.70 -1.52
CA ALA A 63 27.40 -8.90 -1.48
C ALA A 63 27.70 -9.38 -0.03
N ARG A 64 27.96 -8.44 0.90
CA ARG A 64 28.13 -8.75 2.33
C ARG A 64 26.84 -9.27 2.97
N LEU A 65 25.69 -8.68 2.68
CA LEU A 65 24.38 -9.15 3.16
C LEU A 65 24.03 -10.53 2.60
N GLN A 66 24.45 -10.86 1.37
CA GLN A 66 24.35 -12.19 0.79
C GLN A 66 25.26 -13.19 1.52
N ALA A 67 26.55 -12.83 1.74
CA ALA A 67 27.47 -13.66 2.51
C ALA A 67 27.00 -13.90 3.95
N GLY A 68 26.32 -12.90 4.55
CA GLY A 68 25.65 -13.00 5.84
C GLY A 68 24.33 -13.77 5.82
N GLU A 69 23.93 -14.33 4.68
CA GLU A 69 22.68 -15.09 4.52
C GLU A 69 21.38 -14.32 4.84
N PHE A 70 21.36 -13.00 4.70
CA PHE A 70 20.14 -12.18 4.82
C PHE A 70 19.37 -12.12 3.51
N LEU A 71 20.08 -12.05 2.40
CA LEU A 71 19.55 -11.90 1.05
C LEU A 71 20.09 -12.99 0.13
N TYR A 72 19.39 -13.24 -0.96
CA TYR A 72 19.96 -13.87 -2.14
C TYR A 72 19.54 -13.14 -3.41
N GLU A 73 20.43 -13.23 -4.37
CA GLU A 73 20.25 -12.70 -5.71
C GLU A 73 19.69 -13.77 -6.61
N GLN A 74 18.69 -13.41 -7.37
CA GLN A 74 18.20 -14.18 -8.50
C GLN A 74 18.58 -13.42 -9.75
N VAL A 75 19.54 -13.96 -10.50
CA VAL A 75 19.90 -13.42 -11.79
C VAL A 75 18.68 -13.50 -12.70
N ALA A 76 18.21 -12.37 -13.18
CA ALA A 76 17.06 -12.24 -14.05
C ALA A 76 17.38 -11.22 -15.15
N PHE A 77 16.63 -11.27 -16.25
CA PHE A 77 16.71 -10.26 -17.29
C PHE A 77 15.45 -9.36 -17.18
N PRO A 78 15.55 -8.04 -17.29
CA PRO A 78 16.73 -7.26 -17.69
C PRO A 78 17.69 -6.95 -16.53
N GLU A 79 17.30 -7.15 -15.27
CA GLU A 79 18.13 -6.87 -14.10
C GLU A 79 17.99 -7.91 -12.99
N SER A 80 19.01 -7.98 -12.11
CA SER A 80 18.99 -8.86 -10.94
C SER A 80 17.91 -8.48 -9.95
N LEU A 81 17.24 -9.50 -9.42
CA LEU A 81 16.27 -9.39 -8.35
C LEU A 81 16.86 -9.90 -7.03
N TYR A 82 16.62 -9.18 -5.97
CA TYR A 82 17.03 -9.57 -4.63
C TYR A 82 15.84 -9.99 -3.80
N THR A 83 16.03 -10.98 -2.94
CA THR A 83 14.97 -11.51 -2.09
C THR A 83 15.52 -11.77 -0.69
N PHE A 84 14.77 -11.42 0.34
CA PHE A 84 15.09 -11.81 1.71
C PHE A 84 15.05 -13.34 1.86
N LYS A 85 16.11 -13.94 2.40
CA LYS A 85 16.21 -15.40 2.55
C LYS A 85 15.06 -15.97 3.37
N HIS A 86 14.63 -15.24 4.39
CA HIS A 86 13.47 -15.57 5.22
C HIS A 86 12.61 -14.33 5.45
N ALA A 87 11.29 -14.47 5.40
CA ALA A 87 10.36 -13.37 5.67
C ALA A 87 10.61 -12.73 7.06
N LEU A 88 11.04 -13.55 8.03
CA LEU A 88 11.36 -13.11 9.37
C LEU A 88 12.57 -12.16 9.41
N ASN A 89 13.57 -12.34 8.53
CA ASN A 89 14.71 -11.40 8.42
C ASN A 89 14.22 -10.01 8.02
N GLN A 90 13.29 -9.93 7.07
CA GLN A 90 12.69 -8.67 6.65
C GLN A 90 11.88 -8.04 7.79
N GLU A 91 11.03 -8.83 8.45
CA GLU A 91 10.16 -8.36 9.52
C GLU A 91 10.97 -7.78 10.69
N VAL A 92 12.00 -8.48 11.14
CA VAL A 92 12.87 -8.03 12.23
C VAL A 92 13.64 -6.77 11.83
N ALA A 93 14.20 -6.73 10.62
CA ALA A 93 14.88 -5.53 10.10
C ALA A 93 13.95 -4.33 10.02
N TYR A 94 12.73 -4.52 9.47
CA TYR A 94 11.70 -3.49 9.39
C TYR A 94 11.29 -2.98 10.78
N ASN A 95 11.04 -3.89 11.73
CA ASN A 95 10.60 -3.55 13.07
C ASN A 95 11.68 -2.87 13.92
N SER A 96 12.95 -3.01 13.56
CA SER A 96 14.07 -2.31 14.21
C SER A 96 14.18 -0.83 13.84
N LEU A 97 13.46 -0.36 12.81
CA LEU A 97 13.40 1.05 12.41
C LEU A 97 12.48 1.86 13.33
N LEU A 98 12.85 3.10 13.59
CA LEU A 98 11.97 4.08 14.23
C LEU A 98 10.80 4.44 13.28
N VAL A 99 9.64 4.78 13.86
CA VAL A 99 8.43 5.11 13.11
C VAL A 99 8.68 6.22 12.07
N GLU A 100 9.38 7.28 12.44
CA GLU A 100 9.66 8.39 11.53
C GLU A 100 10.60 7.98 10.39
N GLN A 101 11.57 7.12 10.67
CA GLN A 101 12.45 6.58 9.62
C GLN A 101 11.67 5.70 8.63
N ARG A 102 10.74 4.88 9.13
CA ARG A 102 9.86 4.09 8.26
C ARG A 102 9.05 4.97 7.33
N LYS A 103 8.44 6.05 7.84
CA LYS A 103 7.68 7.01 7.03
C LYS A 103 8.51 7.58 5.88
N VAL A 104 9.73 8.05 6.19
CA VAL A 104 10.64 8.62 5.18
C VAL A 104 11.03 7.58 4.12
N LEU A 105 11.33 6.34 4.54
CA LEU A 105 11.70 5.28 3.61
C LEU A 105 10.51 4.84 2.75
N HIS A 106 9.31 4.73 3.32
CA HIS A 106 8.10 4.45 2.55
C HIS A 106 7.81 5.53 1.51
N GLU A 107 7.91 6.81 1.87
CA GLU A 107 7.75 7.91 0.91
C GLU A 107 8.79 7.85 -0.21
N ARG A 108 10.05 7.56 0.13
CA ARG A 108 11.12 7.41 -0.86
C ARG A 108 10.88 6.22 -1.79
N THR A 109 10.45 5.09 -1.24
CA THR A 109 10.11 3.90 -2.04
C THR A 109 8.96 4.18 -2.98
N ALA A 110 7.87 4.79 -2.50
CA ALA A 110 6.73 5.15 -3.34
C ALA A 110 7.14 6.07 -4.50
N ARG A 111 7.95 7.10 -4.24
CA ARG A 111 8.45 8.00 -5.28
C ARG A 111 9.36 7.31 -6.29
N ALA A 112 10.18 6.37 -5.84
CA ALA A 112 11.03 5.59 -6.73
C ALA A 112 10.19 4.71 -7.67
N ILE A 113 9.20 3.99 -7.15
CA ILE A 113 8.26 3.19 -7.95
C ILE A 113 7.49 4.08 -8.95
N GLU A 114 6.93 5.20 -8.50
CA GLU A 114 6.21 6.15 -9.34
C GLU A 114 7.08 6.68 -10.49
N THR A 115 8.35 6.98 -10.19
CA THR A 115 9.34 7.44 -11.19
C THR A 115 9.68 6.35 -12.19
N ASP A 116 9.86 5.10 -11.74
CA ASP A 116 10.16 3.98 -12.62
C ASP A 116 9.00 3.68 -13.57
N CYS A 117 7.76 3.71 -13.08
CA CYS A 117 6.56 3.52 -13.90
C CYS A 117 6.34 4.61 -14.96
N CYS A 118 6.88 5.81 -14.74
CA CYS A 118 6.77 6.93 -15.70
C CYS A 118 7.89 6.97 -16.73
N ARG A 119 8.86 6.05 -16.69
CA ARG A 119 9.94 5.99 -17.68
C ARG A 119 9.46 5.42 -19.01
N GLU A 120 10.05 5.92 -20.08
CA GLU A 120 9.83 5.38 -21.42
C GLU A 120 10.35 3.93 -21.50
N GLY A 121 9.48 2.99 -21.85
CA GLY A 121 9.81 1.55 -21.87
C GLY A 121 9.75 0.87 -20.49
N ALA A 122 9.05 1.46 -19.52
CA ALA A 122 8.82 0.82 -18.23
C ALA A 122 8.15 -0.54 -18.40
N GLU A 123 8.64 -1.55 -17.66
CA GLU A 123 8.06 -2.91 -17.70
C GLU A 123 6.69 -2.97 -17.02
N GLN A 124 6.47 -2.08 -16.06
CA GLN A 124 5.23 -1.98 -15.28
C GLN A 124 4.62 -0.60 -15.44
N THR A 125 3.33 -0.57 -15.64
CA THR A 125 2.59 0.68 -15.73
C THR A 125 2.25 1.21 -14.34
N LEU A 126 1.98 2.52 -14.25
CA LEU A 126 1.53 3.15 -13.00
C LEU A 126 0.26 2.47 -12.48
N GLU A 127 -0.62 2.07 -13.39
CA GLU A 127 -1.85 1.36 -13.06
C GLU A 127 -1.57 0.00 -12.40
N GLU A 128 -0.60 -0.76 -12.86
CA GLU A 128 -0.25 -2.06 -12.28
C GLU A 128 0.34 -1.95 -10.88
N GLN A 129 0.88 -0.77 -10.54
CA GLN A 129 1.53 -0.51 -9.26
C GLN A 129 0.65 0.28 -8.26
N CYS A 130 -0.61 0.58 -8.59
CA CYS A 130 -1.47 1.39 -7.74
C CYS A 130 -1.61 0.85 -6.31
N ALA A 131 -1.78 -0.45 -6.13
CA ALA A 131 -1.92 -1.05 -4.80
C ALA A 131 -0.62 -0.96 -3.98
N GLU A 132 0.55 -1.15 -4.62
CA GLU A 132 1.85 -1.03 -3.98
C GLU A 132 2.16 0.42 -3.62
N LEU A 133 1.87 1.35 -4.51
CA LEU A 133 1.99 2.79 -4.27
C LEU A 133 1.09 3.24 -3.13
N ALA A 134 -0.17 2.79 -3.11
CA ALA A 134 -1.11 3.05 -2.02
C ALA A 134 -0.58 2.56 -0.67
N TYR A 135 -0.04 1.34 -0.64
CA TYR A 135 0.58 0.77 0.56
C TYR A 135 1.73 1.64 1.09
N HIS A 136 2.65 2.04 0.21
CA HIS A 136 3.79 2.84 0.63
C HIS A 136 3.40 4.26 1.02
N TYR A 137 2.55 4.95 0.25
CA TYR A 137 2.09 6.29 0.60
C TYR A 137 1.25 6.29 1.89
N GLY A 138 0.41 5.28 2.12
CA GLY A 138 -0.36 5.16 3.37
C GLY A 138 0.54 5.04 4.60
N ARG A 139 1.67 4.32 4.49
CA ARG A 139 2.64 4.17 5.58
C ARG A 139 3.59 5.35 5.72
N SER A 140 3.78 6.15 4.69
CA SER A 140 4.56 7.39 4.76
C SER A 140 3.83 8.51 5.50
N GLY A 141 2.51 8.46 5.57
CA GLY A 141 1.64 9.52 6.06
C GLY A 141 1.22 10.51 4.97
N ASN A 142 1.54 10.25 3.70
CA ASN A 142 1.05 11.01 2.56
C ASN A 142 -0.36 10.55 2.18
N VAL A 143 -1.33 10.95 3.00
CA VAL A 143 -2.71 10.46 2.89
C VAL A 143 -3.33 10.82 1.54
N THR A 144 -3.07 12.00 1.01
CA THR A 144 -3.62 12.44 -0.29
C THR A 144 -3.22 11.49 -1.41
N LYS A 145 -1.93 11.17 -1.54
CA LYS A 145 -1.46 10.21 -2.54
C LYS A 145 -1.95 8.79 -2.28
N ALA A 146 -1.99 8.38 -1.01
CA ALA A 146 -2.50 7.06 -0.65
C ALA A 146 -3.96 6.88 -1.07
N VAL A 147 -4.81 7.88 -0.83
CA VAL A 147 -6.23 7.86 -1.24
C VAL A 147 -6.37 7.82 -2.76
N ASP A 148 -5.62 8.66 -3.50
CA ASP A 148 -5.62 8.66 -4.98
C ASP A 148 -5.24 7.28 -5.54
N PHE A 149 -4.19 6.65 -5.04
CA PHE A 149 -3.78 5.33 -5.53
C PHE A 149 -4.69 4.19 -5.08
N LEU A 150 -5.32 4.27 -3.89
CA LEU A 150 -6.36 3.32 -3.47
C LEU A 150 -7.61 3.42 -4.35
N GLU A 151 -8.03 4.63 -4.70
CA GLU A 151 -9.16 4.84 -5.62
C GLU A 151 -8.87 4.20 -6.98
N ARG A 152 -7.71 4.47 -7.57
CA ARG A 152 -7.27 3.86 -8.84
C ARG A 152 -7.17 2.33 -8.76
N ALA A 153 -6.63 1.79 -7.67
CA ALA A 153 -6.58 0.35 -7.46
C ALA A 153 -7.98 -0.26 -7.39
N GLY A 154 -8.92 0.41 -6.71
CA GLY A 154 -10.33 0.00 -6.66
C GLY A 154 -11.01 0.03 -8.02
N GLU A 155 -10.78 1.07 -8.84
CA GLU A 155 -11.30 1.16 -10.20
C GLU A 155 -10.75 0.04 -11.10
N GLN A 156 -9.46 -0.26 -11.01
CA GLN A 156 -8.87 -1.38 -11.73
C GLN A 156 -9.45 -2.74 -11.31
N ALA A 157 -9.64 -2.94 -10.01
CA ALA A 157 -10.28 -4.14 -9.49
C ALA A 157 -11.70 -4.29 -10.09
N LEU A 158 -12.45 -3.18 -10.25
CA LEU A 158 -13.74 -3.20 -10.93
C LEU A 158 -13.64 -3.58 -12.41
N GLN A 159 -12.66 -3.06 -13.14
CA GLN A 159 -12.43 -3.41 -14.54
C GLN A 159 -12.13 -4.90 -14.72
N ARG A 160 -11.44 -5.52 -13.76
CA ARG A 160 -11.16 -6.97 -13.71
C ARG A 160 -12.31 -7.80 -13.11
N ALA A 161 -13.44 -7.17 -12.79
CA ALA A 161 -14.57 -7.78 -12.09
C ALA A 161 -14.23 -8.30 -10.67
N ALA A 162 -13.12 -7.90 -10.09
CA ALA A 162 -12.68 -8.23 -8.72
C ALA A 162 -13.36 -7.32 -7.67
N ARG A 163 -14.70 -7.41 -7.58
CA ARG A 163 -15.52 -6.49 -6.78
C ARG A 163 -15.20 -6.50 -5.29
N PHE A 164 -14.80 -7.63 -4.74
CA PHE A 164 -14.41 -7.73 -3.33
C PHE A 164 -13.15 -6.89 -3.06
N GLU A 165 -12.14 -7.05 -3.89
CA GLU A 165 -10.90 -6.27 -3.83
C GLU A 165 -11.16 -4.75 -3.98
N ALA A 166 -12.06 -4.38 -4.91
CA ALA A 166 -12.46 -2.98 -5.06
C ALA A 166 -13.11 -2.40 -3.78
N VAL A 167 -13.99 -3.16 -3.13
CA VAL A 167 -14.62 -2.75 -1.86
C VAL A 167 -13.58 -2.58 -0.76
N GLU A 168 -12.56 -3.43 -0.69
CA GLU A 168 -11.46 -3.29 0.28
C GLU A 168 -10.67 -2.02 0.02
N HIS A 169 -10.23 -1.77 -1.22
CA HIS A 169 -9.49 -0.55 -1.57
C HIS A 169 -10.28 0.73 -1.28
N PHE A 170 -11.55 0.81 -1.64
CA PHE A 170 -12.38 1.98 -1.32
C PHE A 170 -12.61 2.14 0.18
N SER A 171 -12.69 1.03 0.94
CA SER A 171 -12.83 1.09 2.40
C SER A 171 -11.56 1.61 3.07
N ASP A 172 -10.39 1.16 2.61
CA ASP A 172 -9.09 1.63 3.10
C ASP A 172 -8.89 3.12 2.77
N ALA A 173 -9.29 3.55 1.55
CA ALA A 173 -9.26 4.96 1.16
C ALA A 173 -10.13 5.83 2.07
N LEU A 174 -11.36 5.40 2.37
CA LEU A 174 -12.26 6.09 3.29
C LEU A 174 -11.69 6.16 4.71
N GLN A 175 -11.09 5.08 5.19
CA GLN A 175 -10.46 5.07 6.52
C GLN A 175 -9.30 6.08 6.62
N LEU A 176 -8.45 6.16 5.60
CA LEU A 176 -7.37 7.14 5.55
C LEU A 176 -7.91 8.56 5.44
N LEU A 177 -8.92 8.78 4.61
CA LEU A 177 -9.53 10.08 4.39
C LEU A 177 -10.14 10.64 5.67
N HIS A 178 -10.75 9.79 6.50
CA HIS A 178 -11.33 10.20 7.80
C HIS A 178 -10.28 10.64 8.82
N SER A 179 -8.99 10.36 8.61
CA SER A 179 -7.90 10.88 9.45
C SER A 179 -7.55 12.34 9.13
N GLN A 180 -8.06 12.88 8.02
CA GLN A 180 -7.80 14.25 7.58
C GLN A 180 -8.82 15.24 8.16
N PRO A 181 -8.46 16.53 8.27
CA PRO A 181 -9.40 17.58 8.67
C PRO A 181 -10.64 17.60 7.79
N ASP A 182 -11.78 17.97 8.38
CA ASP A 182 -13.04 18.08 7.64
C ASP A 182 -13.06 19.35 6.79
N THR A 183 -12.78 19.19 5.49
CA THR A 183 -12.80 20.26 4.48
C THR A 183 -13.84 19.96 3.39
N PRO A 184 -14.30 20.97 2.62
CA PRO A 184 -15.20 20.74 1.49
C PRO A 184 -14.62 19.73 0.49
N GLU A 185 -13.32 19.82 0.17
CA GLU A 185 -12.63 18.95 -0.76
C GLU A 185 -12.63 17.50 -0.24
N ARG A 186 -12.34 17.30 1.06
CA ARG A 186 -12.39 15.97 1.69
C ARG A 186 -13.79 15.35 1.60
N ARG A 187 -14.84 16.14 1.82
CA ARG A 187 -16.24 15.67 1.72
C ARG A 187 -16.59 15.24 0.31
N TRP A 188 -16.05 15.90 -0.72
CA TRP A 188 -16.20 15.50 -2.10
C TRP A 188 -15.52 14.16 -2.40
N GLU A 189 -14.29 13.97 -1.94
CA GLU A 189 -13.58 12.71 -2.08
C GLU A 189 -14.31 11.58 -1.34
N GLU A 190 -14.78 11.85 -0.12
CA GLU A 190 -15.56 10.89 0.67
C GLU A 190 -16.84 10.45 -0.07
N LEU A 191 -17.55 11.41 -0.66
CA LEU A 191 -18.76 11.14 -1.41
C LEU A 191 -18.50 10.25 -2.63
N ARG A 192 -17.44 10.52 -3.39
CA ARG A 192 -17.04 9.68 -4.53
C ARG A 192 -16.70 8.26 -4.11
N LEU A 193 -15.90 8.10 -3.07
CA LEU A 193 -15.49 6.81 -2.57
C LEU A 193 -16.66 6.00 -2.00
N LEU A 194 -17.58 6.65 -1.27
CA LEU A 194 -18.81 6.00 -0.76
C LEU A 194 -19.69 5.48 -1.90
N LEU A 195 -19.81 6.25 -3.00
CA LEU A 195 -20.57 5.82 -4.17
C LEU A 195 -19.93 4.63 -4.87
N ALA A 196 -18.62 4.67 -5.09
CA ALA A 196 -17.89 3.58 -5.73
C ALA A 196 -17.97 2.30 -4.89
N ARG A 197 -17.81 2.41 -3.57
CA ARG A 197 -17.96 1.31 -2.62
C ARG A 197 -19.40 0.78 -2.61
N GLY A 198 -20.39 1.68 -2.50
CA GLY A 198 -21.81 1.32 -2.45
C GLY A 198 -22.28 0.63 -3.73
N GLY A 199 -21.87 1.12 -4.90
CA GLY A 199 -22.14 0.49 -6.19
C GLY A 199 -21.54 -0.91 -6.30
N SER A 200 -20.32 -1.09 -5.83
CA SER A 200 -19.61 -2.39 -5.82
C SER A 200 -20.33 -3.40 -4.90
N LEU A 201 -20.69 -2.98 -3.70
CA LEU A 201 -21.44 -3.82 -2.75
C LEU A 201 -22.85 -4.14 -3.24
N ALA A 202 -23.55 -3.18 -3.85
CA ALA A 202 -24.87 -3.42 -4.42
C ALA A 202 -24.84 -4.45 -5.55
N ALA A 203 -23.78 -4.44 -6.37
CA ALA A 203 -23.59 -5.45 -7.42
C ALA A 203 -23.27 -6.85 -6.87
N MET A 204 -22.72 -6.95 -5.65
CA MET A 204 -22.39 -8.24 -5.00
C MET A 204 -23.54 -8.77 -4.14
N LYS A 205 -24.16 -7.92 -3.33
CA LYS A 205 -25.10 -8.30 -2.27
C LYS A 205 -26.56 -7.90 -2.59
N GLY A 206 -26.76 -7.09 -3.63
CA GLY A 206 -28.05 -6.51 -3.99
C GLY A 206 -28.37 -5.22 -3.22
N TYR A 207 -29.18 -4.37 -3.82
CA TYR A 207 -29.55 -3.04 -3.29
C TYR A 207 -30.35 -3.06 -1.97
N ARG A 208 -30.95 -4.19 -1.60
CA ARG A 208 -31.71 -4.35 -0.35
C ARG A 208 -30.86 -4.83 0.82
N HIS A 209 -29.56 -5.00 0.62
CA HIS A 209 -28.67 -5.40 1.70
C HIS A 209 -28.45 -4.24 2.67
N ARG A 210 -28.52 -4.48 3.97
CA ARG A 210 -28.43 -3.48 5.02
C ARG A 210 -27.20 -2.57 4.89
N GLU A 211 -26.03 -3.14 4.63
CA GLU A 211 -24.78 -2.38 4.47
C GLU A 211 -24.85 -1.40 3.28
N VAL A 212 -25.50 -1.80 2.19
CA VAL A 212 -25.72 -0.93 1.02
C VAL A 212 -26.66 0.22 1.37
N GLU A 213 -27.73 -0.05 2.13
CA GLU A 213 -28.64 0.99 2.61
C GLU A 213 -27.95 2.01 3.51
N GLU A 214 -27.10 1.53 4.42
CA GLU A 214 -26.31 2.38 5.32
C GLU A 214 -25.38 3.32 4.53
N ILE A 215 -24.67 2.81 3.52
CA ILE A 215 -23.79 3.61 2.66
C ILE A 215 -24.57 4.66 1.89
N PHE A 216 -25.68 4.29 1.24
CA PHE A 216 -26.45 5.27 0.48
C PHE A 216 -27.15 6.31 1.38
N THR A 217 -27.44 5.98 2.62
CA THR A 217 -27.92 6.97 3.62
C THR A 217 -26.81 7.96 3.97
N GLN A 218 -25.58 7.49 4.13
CA GLN A 218 -24.41 8.39 4.33
C GLN A 218 -24.18 9.29 3.12
N VAL A 219 -24.25 8.74 1.91
CA VAL A 219 -24.17 9.50 0.65
C VAL A 219 -25.19 10.63 0.62
N LEU A 220 -26.44 10.36 0.96
CA LEU A 220 -27.49 11.40 1.02
C LEU A 220 -27.20 12.49 2.04
N THR A 221 -26.80 12.09 3.24
CA THR A 221 -26.50 13.04 4.31
C THR A 221 -25.33 13.94 3.93
N LEU A 222 -24.29 13.35 3.33
CA LEU A 222 -23.11 14.08 2.92
C LEU A 222 -23.38 14.99 1.72
N SER A 223 -24.20 14.55 0.76
CA SER A 223 -24.56 15.34 -0.42
C SER A 223 -25.31 16.63 -0.09
N GLN A 224 -26.02 16.67 1.04
CA GLN A 224 -26.69 17.88 1.54
C GLN A 224 -25.72 18.89 2.16
N GLN A 225 -24.50 18.47 2.49
CA GLN A 225 -23.47 19.31 3.11
C GLN A 225 -22.42 19.83 2.11
N VAL A 226 -22.48 19.34 0.88
CA VAL A 226 -21.57 19.73 -0.20
C VAL A 226 -22.30 20.74 -1.08
N GLU A 227 -21.61 21.82 -1.48
CA GLU A 227 -22.19 22.83 -2.35
C GLU A 227 -22.62 22.25 -3.71
N GLU A 228 -23.70 22.77 -4.30
CA GLU A 228 -24.20 22.33 -5.60
C GLU A 228 -23.11 22.51 -6.68
N SER A 229 -22.58 21.39 -7.17
CA SER A 229 -21.60 21.34 -8.25
C SER A 229 -22.11 20.39 -9.35
N PRO A 230 -21.76 20.63 -10.63
CA PRO A 230 -22.04 19.71 -11.72
C PRO A 230 -21.55 18.29 -11.49
N GLU A 231 -20.56 18.12 -10.63
CA GLU A 231 -19.99 16.84 -10.22
C GLU A 231 -20.95 16.01 -9.33
N LEU A 232 -22.02 16.62 -8.80
CA LEU A 232 -23.11 15.92 -8.11
C LEU A 232 -23.97 15.02 -9.05
N LEU A 233 -23.95 15.27 -10.35
CA LEU A 233 -24.74 14.52 -11.31
C LEU A 233 -24.49 13.01 -11.28
N PRO A 234 -23.24 12.49 -11.29
CA PRO A 234 -22.96 11.05 -11.15
C PRO A 234 -23.46 10.49 -9.81
N VAL A 235 -23.34 11.28 -8.73
CA VAL A 235 -23.82 10.95 -7.38
C VAL A 235 -25.32 10.74 -7.39
N LEU A 236 -26.07 11.72 -7.94
CA LEU A 236 -27.53 11.68 -8.05
C LEU A 236 -28.01 10.55 -8.96
N MET A 237 -27.28 10.24 -10.04
CA MET A 237 -27.59 9.10 -10.92
C MET A 237 -27.36 7.75 -10.23
N GLY A 238 -26.31 7.59 -9.44
CA GLY A 238 -26.08 6.41 -8.62
C GLY A 238 -27.19 6.22 -7.58
N PHE A 239 -27.59 7.31 -6.94
CA PHE A 239 -28.67 7.32 -5.97
C PHE A 239 -30.05 7.06 -6.61
N SER A 240 -30.34 7.60 -7.79
CA SER A 240 -31.61 7.35 -8.49
C SER A 240 -31.80 5.87 -8.81
N ARG A 241 -30.73 5.15 -9.18
CA ARG A 241 -30.76 3.68 -9.35
C ARG A 241 -31.12 2.96 -8.05
N PHE A 242 -30.52 3.37 -6.94
CA PHE A 242 -30.85 2.82 -5.62
C PHE A 242 -32.33 3.06 -5.25
N ALA A 243 -32.81 4.29 -5.42
CA ALA A 243 -34.19 4.66 -5.12
C ALA A 243 -35.20 3.93 -5.99
N MET A 244 -34.94 3.74 -7.31
CA MET A 244 -35.80 3.00 -8.22
C MET A 244 -35.96 1.52 -7.89
N VAL A 245 -34.92 0.88 -7.35
CA VAL A 245 -34.96 -0.54 -6.99
C VAL A 245 -35.70 -0.77 -5.67
N ARG A 246 -35.85 0.27 -4.85
CA ARG A 246 -36.47 0.21 -3.52
C ARG A 246 -37.97 0.55 -3.52
N GLY A 247 -38.44 1.35 -4.48
CA GLY A 247 -39.87 1.69 -4.67
C GLY A 247 -40.64 0.51 -5.23
#